data_b45f67bc0b95969acd5b13cb6c7d8243
#
_entry.id   b45f67bc0b95969acd5b13cb6c7d8243
#
_cell.length_a   1.000
_cell.length_b   1.000
_cell.length_c   1.000
_cell.angle_alpha   90.00
_cell.angle_beta   90.00
_cell.angle_gamma   90.00
#
_symmetry.space_group_name_H-M   'P 1'
#
loop_
_entity.id
_entity.type
_entity.pdbx_description
1 polymer ?
#
loop_
_entity_poly.entity_id
_entity_poly.type
_entity_poly.pdbx_seq_one_letter_code
_entity_poly.pdbx_strand_id
1 'polypeptide(L)'
;MKAQTIEVTESTGRILCCPIFRSGGKKLLAKGHLMCDEDIRILQSEGMENIWVTELEEGEIGEDDAVRAIASDIICGCFEVKITAGGRANLLATENCCVLVDDDLLKQINCTSSLVIATVLNFSYAQAGQRIATIKSAPFAVAKSDLDGLAALLKQRGPIMQARPLRTPTLGVLYCDPISGERARQMFESIMRQRLERFSIPTPVSLSCVEEEEQVVRSLHSLLRHRPALILVASSTAPAGPEDVVGRALARVGAQLERFLTPVEPGNLMMLAYRDDIPIVSAPGCFRSTKPNVVDLVMPPLLAQYRISTWELACLGHGGLLA
;
A
#
# COMPACT_ATOMS: atom_id res chain seq x y z
N MET A 1 33.53 -3.51 6.81
CA MET A 1 33.87 -2.14 6.32
C MET A 1 34.47 -1.33 7.44
N LYS A 2 35.66 -0.76 7.26
CA LYS A 2 36.32 0.13 8.23
C LYS A 2 36.50 1.52 7.63
N ALA A 3 35.88 2.53 8.25
CA ALA A 3 36.11 3.90 7.87
C ALA A 3 37.36 4.45 8.57
N GLN A 4 38.21 5.17 7.85
CA GLN A 4 39.47 5.71 8.35
C GLN A 4 39.73 7.11 7.78
N THR A 5 40.48 7.90 8.52
CA THR A 5 41.01 9.18 8.03
C THR A 5 42.37 8.93 7.38
N ILE A 6 42.53 9.33 6.13
CA ILE A 6 43.75 9.18 5.35
C ILE A 6 44.15 10.51 4.70
N GLU A 7 45.37 10.60 4.24
CA GLU A 7 45.80 11.72 3.40
C GLU A 7 45.00 11.73 2.08
N VAL A 8 44.68 12.92 1.60
CA VAL A 8 43.95 13.13 0.34
C VAL A 8 44.65 12.42 -0.83
N THR A 9 45.97 12.40 -0.83
CA THR A 9 46.81 11.77 -1.85
C THR A 9 46.62 10.27 -1.98
N GLU A 10 46.20 9.59 -0.92
CA GLU A 10 46.03 8.13 -0.86
C GLU A 10 44.54 7.69 -1.08
N SER A 11 43.68 8.63 -1.46
CA SER A 11 42.24 8.39 -1.45
C SER A 11 41.65 7.84 -2.76
N THR A 12 42.43 7.75 -3.84
CA THR A 12 41.96 7.20 -5.13
C THR A 12 41.36 5.79 -4.93
N GLY A 13 40.13 5.58 -5.45
CA GLY A 13 39.39 4.31 -5.34
C GLY A 13 38.72 4.07 -4.00
N ARG A 14 38.85 4.99 -3.04
CA ARG A 14 38.14 4.94 -1.75
C ARG A 14 36.79 5.62 -1.84
N ILE A 15 35.88 5.27 -0.96
CA ILE A 15 34.53 5.83 -0.86
C ILE A 15 34.51 6.92 0.21
N LEU A 16 34.09 8.13 -0.12
CA LEU A 16 34.01 9.26 0.79
C LEU A 16 32.91 9.06 1.83
N CYS A 17 33.25 9.08 3.11
CA CYS A 17 32.30 8.82 4.23
C CYS A 17 31.44 10.02 4.60
N CYS A 18 31.85 11.25 4.28
CA CYS A 18 31.09 12.46 4.57
C CYS A 18 31.12 13.43 3.38
N PRO A 19 30.12 14.29 3.21
CA PRO A 19 30.17 15.30 2.16
C PRO A 19 31.26 16.34 2.48
N ILE A 20 31.94 16.81 1.44
CA ILE A 20 32.93 17.88 1.52
C ILE A 20 32.32 19.17 0.99
N PHE A 21 32.55 20.27 1.70
CA PHE A 21 32.05 21.58 1.33
C PHE A 21 33.23 22.57 1.20
N ARG A 22 33.11 23.51 0.28
CA ARG A 22 33.99 24.69 0.21
C ARG A 22 33.74 25.62 1.37
N SER A 23 34.70 26.48 1.66
CA SER A 23 34.61 27.52 2.69
C SER A 23 33.35 28.40 2.56
N GLY A 24 32.80 28.54 1.36
CA GLY A 24 31.53 29.26 1.10
C GLY A 24 30.26 28.41 1.28
N GLY A 25 30.32 27.17 1.82
CA GLY A 25 29.18 26.32 2.08
C GLY A 25 28.66 25.54 0.86
N LYS A 26 29.22 25.74 -0.33
CA LYS A 26 28.86 24.98 -1.53
C LYS A 26 29.40 23.54 -1.44
N LYS A 27 28.55 22.56 -1.61
CA LYS A 27 28.97 21.14 -1.65
C LYS A 27 29.95 20.93 -2.82
N LEU A 28 31.10 20.34 -2.53
CA LEU A 28 32.15 19.98 -3.48
C LEU A 28 31.99 18.49 -3.89
N LEU A 29 32.01 17.58 -2.91
CA LEU A 29 31.82 16.15 -3.10
C LEU A 29 30.72 15.64 -2.18
N ALA A 30 29.97 14.64 -2.65
CA ALA A 30 28.90 14.02 -1.88
C ALA A 30 29.43 12.85 -1.04
N LYS A 31 28.75 12.52 0.04
CA LYS A 31 28.91 11.25 0.75
C LYS A 31 28.67 10.07 -0.24
N GLY A 32 29.48 9.03 -0.17
CA GLY A 32 29.39 7.87 -1.06
C GLY A 32 30.11 8.08 -2.40
N HIS A 33 30.76 9.24 -2.62
CA HIS A 33 31.52 9.49 -3.85
C HIS A 33 32.77 8.58 -3.90
N LEU A 34 32.97 7.91 -5.03
CA LEU A 34 34.17 7.15 -5.29
C LEU A 34 35.27 8.12 -5.74
N MET A 35 36.31 8.23 -4.93
CA MET A 35 37.40 9.19 -5.16
C MET A 35 38.22 8.85 -6.41
N CYS A 36 38.49 9.86 -7.22
CA CYS A 36 39.37 9.76 -8.39
C CYS A 36 40.50 10.80 -8.31
N ASP A 37 41.48 10.68 -9.23
CA ASP A 37 42.64 11.57 -9.22
C ASP A 37 42.30 13.04 -9.45
N GLU A 38 41.19 13.36 -10.12
CA GLU A 38 40.75 14.73 -10.30
C GLU A 38 40.23 15.32 -8.98
N ASP A 39 39.52 14.52 -8.18
CA ASP A 39 39.05 14.94 -6.85
C ASP A 39 40.21 15.28 -5.93
N ILE A 40 41.29 14.46 -5.97
CA ILE A 40 42.51 14.74 -5.19
C ILE A 40 43.07 16.15 -5.51
N ARG A 41 43.24 16.48 -6.82
CA ARG A 41 43.71 17.79 -7.22
C ARG A 41 42.83 18.92 -6.74
N ILE A 42 41.51 18.74 -6.81
CA ILE A 42 40.54 19.72 -6.34
C ILE A 42 40.67 19.91 -4.82
N LEU A 43 40.71 18.79 -4.05
CA LEU A 43 40.81 18.87 -2.59
C LEU A 43 42.12 19.49 -2.11
N GLN A 44 43.22 19.16 -2.78
CA GLN A 44 44.52 19.81 -2.52
C GLN A 44 44.47 21.32 -2.79
N SER A 45 43.80 21.77 -3.88
CA SER A 45 43.63 23.18 -4.18
C SER A 45 42.76 23.93 -3.17
N GLU A 46 41.88 23.23 -2.47
CA GLU A 46 41.06 23.74 -1.35
C GLU A 46 41.79 23.64 0.01
N GLY A 47 43.06 23.22 0.02
CA GLY A 47 43.90 23.14 1.22
C GLY A 47 43.55 21.96 2.15
N MET A 48 42.90 20.92 1.66
CA MET A 48 42.54 19.74 2.43
C MET A 48 43.71 18.76 2.45
N GLU A 49 44.12 18.34 3.63
CA GLU A 49 45.19 17.34 3.82
C GLU A 49 44.64 15.94 4.08
N ASN A 50 43.58 15.83 4.86
CA ASN A 50 43.01 14.57 5.29
C ASN A 50 41.51 14.51 5.02
N ILE A 51 41.03 13.32 4.69
CA ILE A 51 39.58 13.02 4.47
C ILE A 51 39.20 11.68 5.10
N TRP A 52 37.93 11.56 5.41
CA TRP A 52 37.35 10.35 5.99
C TRP A 52 36.75 9.48 4.90
N VAL A 53 37.35 8.29 4.68
CA VAL A 53 37.01 7.36 3.60
C VAL A 53 36.86 5.95 4.12
N THR A 54 36.28 5.10 3.26
CA THR A 54 36.20 3.65 3.47
C THR A 54 36.45 2.90 2.15
N GLU A 55 36.60 1.61 2.25
CA GLU A 55 36.65 0.69 1.10
C GLU A 55 35.82 -0.55 1.39
N LEU A 56 35.40 -1.26 0.33
CA LEU A 56 34.73 -2.54 0.45
C LEU A 56 35.73 -3.59 0.93
N GLU A 57 35.33 -4.36 1.93
CA GLU A 57 36.07 -5.55 2.37
C GLU A 57 35.64 -6.79 1.56
N GLU A 58 36.41 -7.86 1.64
CA GLU A 58 36.05 -9.12 1.01
C GLU A 58 34.69 -9.62 1.50
N GLY A 59 33.81 -10.01 0.59
CA GLY A 59 32.45 -10.44 0.92
C GLY A 59 31.42 -9.32 1.12
N GLU A 60 31.79 -8.07 0.87
CA GLU A 60 30.88 -6.94 0.85
C GLU A 60 30.47 -6.53 -0.57
N ILE A 61 29.29 -5.95 -0.69
CA ILE A 61 28.73 -5.37 -1.92
C ILE A 61 28.32 -3.91 -1.65
N GLY A 62 28.55 -3.05 -2.65
CA GLY A 62 28.22 -1.62 -2.53
C GLY A 62 26.73 -1.36 -2.31
N GLU A 63 26.40 -0.26 -1.61
CA GLU A 63 25.03 0.07 -1.20
C GLU A 63 24.03 0.15 -2.37
N ASP A 64 24.43 0.69 -3.53
CA ASP A 64 23.57 0.82 -4.71
C ASP A 64 23.31 -0.55 -5.37
N ASP A 65 24.33 -1.42 -5.42
CA ASP A 65 24.20 -2.76 -5.96
C ASP A 65 23.41 -3.68 -5.03
N ALA A 66 23.54 -3.49 -3.72
CA ALA A 66 22.75 -4.21 -2.71
C ALA A 66 21.24 -3.99 -2.90
N VAL A 67 20.79 -2.72 -3.01
CA VAL A 67 19.37 -2.43 -3.23
C VAL A 67 18.90 -2.88 -4.61
N ARG A 68 19.77 -2.81 -5.64
CA ARG A 68 19.46 -3.28 -7.00
C ARG A 68 19.20 -4.78 -7.03
N ALA A 69 20.01 -5.55 -6.30
CA ALA A 69 19.91 -7.00 -6.26
C ALA A 69 18.60 -7.52 -5.69
N ILE A 70 17.98 -6.77 -4.77
CA ILE A 70 16.81 -7.26 -4.02
C ILE A 70 15.50 -6.55 -4.34
N ALA A 71 15.55 -5.34 -4.93
CA ALA A 71 14.38 -4.48 -5.07
C ALA A 71 13.22 -5.12 -5.83
N SER A 72 13.49 -5.96 -6.81
CA SER A 72 12.46 -6.63 -7.62
C SER A 72 11.85 -7.85 -6.91
N ASP A 73 12.54 -8.42 -5.92
CA ASP A 73 12.08 -9.62 -5.20
C ASP A 73 11.13 -9.28 -4.04
N ILE A 74 11.15 -8.02 -3.61
CA ILE A 74 10.35 -7.51 -2.48
C ILE A 74 8.88 -7.37 -2.83
N ILE A 75 8.56 -7.14 -4.11
CA ILE A 75 7.21 -6.80 -4.57
C ILE A 75 6.87 -7.54 -5.85
N CYS A 76 5.59 -7.85 -6.04
CA CYS A 76 5.04 -8.32 -7.32
C CYS A 76 3.84 -7.48 -7.76
N GLY A 77 3.48 -7.57 -9.04
CA GLY A 77 2.35 -6.86 -9.65
C GLY A 77 2.73 -5.64 -10.48
N CYS A 78 1.92 -4.59 -10.40
CA CYS A 78 2.08 -3.37 -11.21
C CYS A 78 2.98 -2.33 -10.54
N PHE A 79 4.28 -2.48 -10.68
CA PHE A 79 5.28 -1.55 -10.11
C PHE A 79 6.48 -1.33 -11.03
N GLU A 80 7.22 -0.28 -10.76
CA GLU A 80 8.55 -0.03 -11.30
C GLU A 80 9.54 0.28 -10.17
N VAL A 81 10.82 -0.03 -10.39
CA VAL A 81 11.92 0.25 -9.45
C VAL A 81 12.73 1.42 -9.97
N LYS A 82 12.89 2.47 -9.16
CA LYS A 82 13.81 3.59 -9.42
C LYS A 82 14.95 3.60 -8.41
N ILE A 83 16.13 3.18 -8.86
CA ILE A 83 17.35 3.25 -8.06
C ILE A 83 17.83 4.70 -8.04
N THR A 84 18.20 5.17 -6.85
CA THR A 84 18.85 6.46 -6.64
C THR A 84 20.15 6.26 -5.88
N ALA A 85 21.13 7.13 -6.12
CA ALA A 85 22.42 7.05 -5.44
C ALA A 85 22.28 7.02 -3.90
N GLY A 86 23.27 6.39 -3.27
CA GLY A 86 23.35 6.28 -1.82
C GLY A 86 22.49 5.13 -1.26
N GLY A 87 22.44 3.98 -1.94
CA GLY A 87 21.79 2.76 -1.48
C GLY A 87 20.30 2.86 -1.33
N ARG A 88 19.59 3.55 -2.24
CA ARG A 88 18.15 3.75 -2.19
C ARG A 88 17.46 3.24 -3.46
N ALA A 89 16.39 2.47 -3.28
CA ALA A 89 15.43 2.16 -4.31
C ALA A 89 14.03 2.66 -3.90
N ASN A 90 13.34 3.33 -4.83
CA ASN A 90 11.94 3.70 -4.68
C ASN A 90 11.10 2.77 -5.56
N LEU A 91 10.03 2.23 -4.99
CA LEU A 91 9.04 1.41 -5.71
C LEU A 91 7.83 2.30 -5.98
N LEU A 92 7.45 2.39 -7.25
CA LEU A 92 6.33 3.22 -7.70
C LEU A 92 5.28 2.34 -8.37
N ALA A 93 4.00 2.63 -8.11
CA ALA A 93 2.90 1.99 -8.82
C ALA A 93 2.92 2.41 -10.31
N THR A 94 2.76 1.46 -11.23
CA THR A 94 2.67 1.77 -12.68
C THR A 94 1.25 2.07 -13.14
N GLU A 95 0.27 1.67 -12.34
CA GLU A 95 -1.15 1.94 -12.55
C GLU A 95 -1.89 2.07 -11.22
N ASN A 96 -3.17 2.47 -11.26
CA ASN A 96 -3.99 2.52 -10.04
C ASN A 96 -4.13 1.12 -9.44
N CYS A 97 -3.73 0.95 -8.20
CA CYS A 97 -3.66 -0.35 -7.55
C CYS A 97 -4.00 -0.32 -6.06
N CYS A 98 -4.29 -1.49 -5.53
CA CYS A 98 -4.28 -1.77 -4.10
C CYS A 98 -2.92 -2.38 -3.72
N VAL A 99 -2.30 -1.86 -2.67
CA VAL A 99 -1.06 -2.39 -2.13
C VAL A 99 -1.36 -3.30 -0.95
N LEU A 100 -1.00 -4.58 -1.09
CA LEU A 100 -1.05 -5.55 -0.01
C LEU A 100 0.35 -5.68 0.59
N VAL A 101 0.45 -5.77 1.92
CA VAL A 101 1.72 -5.86 2.64
C VAL A 101 1.67 -7.01 3.65
N ASP A 102 2.64 -7.92 3.58
CA ASP A 102 2.91 -8.90 4.65
C ASP A 102 3.68 -8.19 5.77
N ASP A 103 2.94 -7.71 6.76
CA ASP A 103 3.44 -6.90 7.85
C ASP A 103 4.43 -7.66 8.75
N ASP A 104 4.22 -8.96 8.94
CA ASP A 104 5.10 -9.79 9.76
C ASP A 104 6.42 -10.09 9.06
N LEU A 105 6.39 -10.37 7.76
CA LEU A 105 7.59 -10.53 6.95
C LEU A 105 8.38 -9.21 6.85
N LEU A 106 7.68 -8.09 6.68
CA LEU A 106 8.29 -6.75 6.68
C LEU A 106 9.02 -6.45 8.01
N LYS A 107 8.38 -6.74 9.16
CA LYS A 107 9.00 -6.59 10.48
C LYS A 107 10.23 -7.49 10.64
N GLN A 108 10.12 -8.76 10.24
CA GLN A 108 11.24 -9.70 10.29
C GLN A 108 12.45 -9.17 9.52
N ILE A 109 12.24 -8.70 8.28
CA ILE A 109 13.30 -8.18 7.43
C ILE A 109 13.92 -6.92 8.03
N ASN A 110 13.10 -5.96 8.47
CA ASN A 110 13.60 -4.72 9.07
C ASN A 110 14.35 -4.94 10.39
N CYS A 111 14.12 -6.06 11.08
CA CYS A 111 14.87 -6.41 12.30
C CYS A 111 16.18 -7.13 12.03
N THR A 112 16.30 -7.87 10.93
CA THR A 112 17.40 -8.84 10.75
C THR A 112 18.32 -8.51 9.56
N SER A 113 17.94 -7.56 8.71
CA SER A 113 18.66 -7.22 7.48
C SER A 113 19.45 -5.92 7.63
N SER A 114 20.54 -5.80 6.85
CA SER A 114 21.26 -4.53 6.62
C SER A 114 20.49 -3.56 5.71
N LEU A 115 19.30 -3.95 5.27
CA LEU A 115 18.36 -3.14 4.50
C LEU A 115 17.16 -2.79 5.36
N VAL A 116 16.62 -1.58 5.18
CA VAL A 116 15.35 -1.18 5.78
C VAL A 116 14.34 -0.82 4.69
N ILE A 117 13.09 -1.21 4.90
CA ILE A 117 12.00 -1.04 3.96
C ILE A 117 10.88 -0.28 4.64
N ALA A 118 10.50 0.86 4.06
CA ALA A 118 9.32 1.62 4.47
C ALA A 118 8.26 1.51 3.37
N THR A 119 7.02 1.20 3.75
CA THR A 119 5.90 0.99 2.82
C THR A 119 4.73 1.90 3.15
N VAL A 120 3.76 2.02 2.22
CA VAL A 120 2.41 2.46 2.55
C VAL A 120 1.72 1.42 3.44
N LEU A 121 0.61 1.79 4.07
CA LEU A 121 -0.18 0.85 4.88
C LEU A 121 -0.74 -0.29 4.03
N ASN A 122 -0.95 -1.45 4.64
CA ASN A 122 -1.68 -2.55 4.00
C ASN A 122 -3.07 -2.06 3.55
N PHE A 123 -3.54 -2.55 2.40
CA PHE A 123 -4.79 -2.14 1.74
C PHE A 123 -4.82 -0.71 1.20
N SER A 124 -3.69 0.00 1.16
CA SER A 124 -3.64 1.33 0.58
C SER A 124 -3.99 1.33 -0.90
N TYR A 125 -4.82 2.29 -1.30
CA TYR A 125 -4.95 2.69 -2.70
C TYR A 125 -3.73 3.52 -3.11
N ALA A 126 -3.14 3.19 -4.24
CA ALA A 126 -2.07 3.95 -4.85
C ALA A 126 -2.41 4.32 -6.30
N GLN A 127 -2.14 5.55 -6.68
CA GLN A 127 -2.28 6.03 -8.06
C GLN A 127 -1.03 5.72 -8.88
N ALA A 128 -1.18 5.65 -10.20
CA ALA A 128 -0.05 5.54 -11.11
C ALA A 128 1.00 6.62 -10.83
N GLY A 129 2.28 6.23 -10.75
CA GLY A 129 3.41 7.10 -10.41
C GLY A 129 3.60 7.35 -8.91
N GLN A 130 2.66 6.95 -8.05
CA GLN A 130 2.81 7.10 -6.61
C GLN A 130 3.87 6.17 -6.05
N ARG A 131 4.74 6.70 -5.17
CA ARG A 131 5.70 5.88 -4.43
C ARG A 131 4.98 5.07 -3.35
N ILE A 132 5.13 3.74 -3.41
CA ILE A 132 4.49 2.78 -2.51
C ILE A 132 5.45 2.18 -1.49
N ALA A 133 6.75 2.18 -1.80
CA ALA A 133 7.78 1.78 -0.84
C ALA A 133 9.12 2.45 -1.16
N THR A 134 9.99 2.46 -0.17
CA THR A 134 11.40 2.83 -0.30
C THR A 134 12.25 1.80 0.44
N ILE A 135 13.28 1.30 -0.25
CA ILE A 135 14.32 0.45 0.32
C ILE A 135 15.54 1.32 0.54
N LYS A 136 16.21 1.14 1.67
CA LYS A 136 17.48 1.81 1.97
C LYS A 136 18.45 0.80 2.58
N SER A 137 19.66 0.73 2.04
CA SER A 137 20.74 -0.07 2.61
C SER A 137 21.48 0.66 3.72
N ALA A 138 22.22 -0.10 4.53
CA ALA A 138 23.28 0.45 5.34
C ALA A 138 24.26 1.26 4.46
N PRO A 139 24.88 2.33 4.97
CA PRO A 139 25.77 3.18 4.19
C PRO A 139 26.99 2.41 3.67
N PHE A 140 27.32 2.69 2.43
CA PHE A 140 28.49 2.28 1.66
C PHE A 140 28.54 0.82 1.27
N ALA A 141 28.29 -0.14 2.20
CA ALA A 141 28.40 -1.56 1.93
C ALA A 141 27.46 -2.41 2.78
N VAL A 142 27.09 -3.56 2.24
CA VAL A 142 26.30 -4.62 2.88
C VAL A 142 27.05 -5.93 2.73
N ALA A 143 27.05 -6.77 3.77
CA ALA A 143 27.58 -8.11 3.68
C ALA A 143 26.78 -8.93 2.65
N LYS A 144 27.47 -9.60 1.75
CA LYS A 144 26.81 -10.45 0.74
C LYS A 144 25.97 -11.56 1.38
N SER A 145 26.45 -12.12 2.51
CA SER A 145 25.70 -13.11 3.29
C SER A 145 24.32 -12.62 3.77
N ASP A 146 24.21 -11.34 4.11
CA ASP A 146 22.91 -10.74 4.54
C ASP A 146 21.93 -10.69 3.36
N LEU A 147 22.43 -10.33 2.16
CA LEU A 147 21.60 -10.32 0.94
C LEU A 147 21.20 -11.74 0.52
N ASP A 148 22.12 -12.69 0.59
CA ASP A 148 21.84 -14.10 0.27
C ASP A 148 20.80 -14.67 1.24
N GLY A 149 20.88 -14.33 2.54
CA GLY A 149 19.89 -14.69 3.55
C GLY A 149 18.52 -14.06 3.28
N LEU A 150 18.48 -12.78 2.92
CA LEU A 150 17.24 -12.09 2.55
C LEU A 150 16.64 -12.68 1.27
N ALA A 151 17.42 -12.94 0.24
CA ALA A 151 16.95 -13.56 -0.99
C ALA A 151 16.38 -14.97 -0.75
N ALA A 152 17.03 -15.78 0.11
CA ALA A 152 16.53 -17.09 0.50
C ALA A 152 15.20 -16.99 1.25
N LEU A 153 15.04 -16.02 2.16
CA LEU A 153 13.80 -15.77 2.89
C LEU A 153 12.66 -15.37 1.94
N LEU A 154 12.91 -14.45 1.00
CA LEU A 154 11.92 -14.03 0.00
C LEU A 154 11.55 -15.16 -0.95
N LYS A 155 12.50 -16.02 -1.32
CA LYS A 155 12.23 -17.22 -2.13
C LYS A 155 11.32 -18.21 -1.40
N GLN A 156 11.48 -18.34 -0.09
CA GLN A 156 10.67 -19.25 0.73
C GLN A 156 9.27 -18.69 1.03
N ARG A 157 9.17 -17.40 1.39
CA ARG A 157 7.95 -16.77 1.89
C ARG A 157 7.17 -16.03 0.79
N GLY A 158 7.80 -15.72 -0.32
CA GLY A 158 7.27 -14.85 -1.37
C GLY A 158 7.60 -13.37 -1.12
N PRO A 159 7.11 -12.48 -2.00
CA PRO A 159 7.32 -11.05 -1.88
C PRO A 159 6.61 -10.46 -0.66
N ILE A 160 7.18 -9.43 -0.06
CA ILE A 160 6.58 -8.70 1.07
C ILE A 160 5.33 -7.95 0.64
N MET A 161 5.30 -7.48 -0.61
CA MET A 161 4.25 -6.62 -1.13
C MET A 161 3.67 -7.15 -2.43
N GLN A 162 2.39 -6.84 -2.66
CA GLN A 162 1.71 -7.03 -3.93
C GLN A 162 1.03 -5.73 -4.34
N ALA A 163 1.38 -5.18 -5.50
CA ALA A 163 0.65 -4.08 -6.11
C ALA A 163 -0.39 -4.66 -7.09
N ARG A 164 -1.63 -4.82 -6.63
CA ARG A 164 -2.72 -5.41 -7.42
C ARG A 164 -3.47 -4.31 -8.17
N PRO A 165 -3.55 -4.36 -9.51
CA PRO A 165 -4.25 -3.36 -10.27
C PRO A 165 -5.74 -3.33 -9.92
N LEU A 166 -6.31 -2.13 -9.80
CA LEU A 166 -7.74 -1.98 -9.80
C LEU A 166 -8.20 -2.15 -11.25
N ARG A 167 -8.82 -3.29 -11.55
CA ARG A 167 -9.51 -3.41 -12.83
C ARG A 167 -10.65 -2.41 -12.81
N THR A 168 -10.96 -1.76 -13.96
CA THR A 168 -12.13 -0.89 -14.08
C THR A 168 -13.40 -1.75 -13.92
N PRO A 169 -13.90 -1.94 -12.69
CA PRO A 169 -14.94 -2.91 -12.46
C PRO A 169 -16.28 -2.24 -12.65
N THR A 170 -17.22 -2.98 -13.15
CA THR A 170 -18.62 -2.66 -12.95
C THR A 170 -18.90 -2.73 -11.45
N LEU A 171 -19.29 -1.62 -10.86
CA LEU A 171 -19.74 -1.57 -9.47
C LEU A 171 -21.25 -1.64 -9.42
N GLY A 172 -21.80 -2.43 -8.50
CA GLY A 172 -23.23 -2.43 -8.18
C GLY A 172 -23.50 -1.52 -6.98
N VAL A 173 -24.55 -0.72 -7.02
CA VAL A 173 -25.01 0.06 -5.86
C VAL A 173 -26.50 -0.17 -5.65
N LEU A 174 -26.88 -0.51 -4.42
CA LEU A 174 -28.27 -0.63 -4.01
C LEU A 174 -28.58 0.40 -2.94
N TYR A 175 -29.53 1.26 -3.23
CA TYR A 175 -30.07 2.24 -2.27
C TYR A 175 -31.35 1.70 -1.64
N CYS A 176 -31.39 1.63 -0.30
CA CYS A 176 -32.54 1.11 0.44
C CYS A 176 -33.03 2.12 1.48
N ASP A 177 -34.36 2.23 1.61
CA ASP A 177 -35.00 3.07 2.63
C ASP A 177 -36.38 2.50 2.95
N PRO A 178 -36.85 2.51 4.21
CA PRO A 178 -38.17 1.97 4.58
C PRO A 178 -39.36 2.68 3.90
N ILE A 179 -39.18 3.92 3.46
CA ILE A 179 -40.24 4.72 2.82
C ILE A 179 -40.16 4.62 1.32
N SER A 180 -39.00 4.90 0.73
CA SER A 180 -38.77 4.77 -0.71
C SER A 180 -37.31 4.70 -1.07
N GLY A 181 -36.94 3.89 -2.06
CA GLY A 181 -35.57 3.80 -2.55
C GLY A 181 -35.05 5.12 -3.13
N GLU A 182 -35.91 5.97 -3.67
CA GLU A 182 -35.53 7.28 -4.19
C GLU A 182 -35.04 8.21 -3.07
N ARG A 183 -35.62 8.13 -1.89
CA ARG A 183 -35.14 8.88 -0.71
C ARG A 183 -33.73 8.46 -0.32
N ALA A 184 -33.43 7.15 -0.32
CA ALA A 184 -32.06 6.67 -0.09
C ALA A 184 -31.11 7.16 -1.18
N ARG A 185 -31.51 7.10 -2.45
CA ARG A 185 -30.71 7.61 -3.58
C ARG A 185 -30.33 9.07 -3.37
N GLN A 186 -31.29 9.93 -3.09
CA GLN A 186 -31.04 11.37 -2.84
C GLN A 186 -30.09 11.59 -1.67
N MET A 187 -30.15 10.74 -0.64
CA MET A 187 -29.30 10.82 0.55
C MET A 187 -27.84 10.42 0.28
N PHE A 188 -27.61 9.42 -0.56
CA PHE A 188 -26.29 8.77 -0.70
C PHE A 188 -25.59 9.01 -2.02
N GLU A 189 -26.30 9.36 -3.11
CA GLU A 189 -25.74 9.34 -4.46
C GLU A 189 -24.57 10.30 -4.66
N SER A 190 -24.65 11.51 -4.12
CA SER A 190 -23.57 12.50 -4.26
C SER A 190 -22.30 12.04 -3.49
N ILE A 191 -22.48 11.48 -2.31
CA ILE A 191 -21.35 10.96 -1.49
C ILE A 191 -20.76 9.71 -2.12
N MET A 192 -21.62 8.83 -2.64
CA MET A 192 -21.18 7.65 -3.39
C MET A 192 -20.32 8.07 -4.58
N ARG A 193 -20.77 9.04 -5.39
CA ARG A 193 -20.03 9.56 -6.54
C ARG A 193 -18.65 10.08 -6.14
N GLN A 194 -18.56 10.92 -5.11
CA GLN A 194 -17.28 11.44 -4.61
C GLN A 194 -16.31 10.34 -4.18
N ARG A 195 -16.81 9.25 -3.55
CA ARG A 195 -15.98 8.12 -3.16
C ARG A 195 -15.47 7.35 -4.37
N LEU A 196 -16.34 7.11 -5.36
CA LEU A 196 -15.96 6.40 -6.57
C LEU A 196 -14.93 7.18 -7.41
N GLU A 197 -15.07 8.49 -7.47
CA GLU A 197 -14.11 9.37 -8.16
C GLU A 197 -12.69 9.25 -7.56
N ARG A 198 -12.56 9.10 -6.23
CA ARG A 198 -11.24 8.89 -5.58
C ARG A 198 -10.52 7.66 -6.10
N PHE A 199 -11.26 6.62 -6.49
CA PHE A 199 -10.72 5.36 -6.99
C PHE A 199 -10.74 5.27 -8.52
N SER A 200 -11.08 6.36 -9.21
CA SER A 200 -11.22 6.41 -10.66
C SER A 200 -12.23 5.38 -11.21
N ILE A 201 -13.31 5.11 -10.45
CA ILE A 201 -14.35 4.16 -10.82
C ILE A 201 -15.42 4.87 -11.66
N PRO A 202 -15.84 4.28 -12.79
CA PRO A 202 -16.91 4.82 -13.60
C PRO A 202 -18.27 4.75 -12.89
N THR A 203 -19.28 5.38 -13.50
CA THR A 203 -20.65 5.37 -12.98
C THR A 203 -21.13 3.93 -12.71
N PRO A 204 -21.62 3.61 -11.51
CA PRO A 204 -22.05 2.26 -11.15
C PRO A 204 -23.41 1.92 -11.77
N VAL A 205 -23.70 0.61 -11.87
CA VAL A 205 -25.06 0.12 -12.05
C VAL A 205 -25.81 0.28 -10.73
N SER A 206 -26.75 1.21 -10.67
CA SER A 206 -27.46 1.50 -9.43
C SER A 206 -28.93 1.14 -9.48
N LEU A 207 -29.43 0.56 -8.41
CA LEU A 207 -30.86 0.29 -8.18
C LEU A 207 -31.28 0.94 -6.87
N SER A 208 -32.57 1.15 -6.73
CA SER A 208 -33.18 1.63 -5.48
C SER A 208 -34.47 0.86 -5.20
N CYS A 209 -34.71 0.54 -3.92
CA CYS A 209 -35.93 -0.16 -3.51
C CYS A 209 -36.38 0.28 -2.11
N VAL A 210 -37.63 -0.06 -1.80
CA VAL A 210 -38.08 -0.03 -0.39
C VAL A 210 -37.32 -1.09 0.39
N GLU A 211 -36.95 -0.81 1.62
CA GLU A 211 -36.21 -1.70 2.51
C GLU A 211 -37.13 -2.80 3.08
N GLU A 212 -37.66 -3.60 2.18
CA GLU A 212 -38.40 -4.83 2.44
C GLU A 212 -37.59 -6.01 1.92
N GLU A 213 -37.52 -7.09 2.66
CA GLU A 213 -36.63 -8.22 2.38
C GLU A 213 -36.78 -8.73 0.93
N GLU A 214 -38.02 -8.93 0.45
CA GLU A 214 -38.29 -9.40 -0.91
C GLU A 214 -37.79 -8.42 -2.01
N GLN A 215 -37.89 -7.11 -1.77
CA GLN A 215 -37.43 -6.12 -2.72
C GLN A 215 -35.91 -6.01 -2.73
N VAL A 216 -35.26 -6.11 -1.56
CA VAL A 216 -33.81 -6.15 -1.43
C VAL A 216 -33.24 -7.38 -2.13
N VAL A 217 -33.83 -8.59 -1.90
CA VAL A 217 -33.44 -9.83 -2.56
C VAL A 217 -33.52 -9.71 -4.08
N ARG A 218 -34.66 -9.23 -4.63
CA ARG A 218 -34.81 -9.04 -6.09
C ARG A 218 -33.78 -8.08 -6.67
N SER A 219 -33.51 -6.99 -5.97
CA SER A 219 -32.53 -5.98 -6.39
C SER A 219 -31.12 -6.53 -6.37
N LEU A 220 -30.73 -7.27 -5.31
CA LEU A 220 -29.42 -7.93 -5.24
C LEU A 220 -29.26 -8.96 -6.37
N HIS A 221 -30.25 -9.82 -6.63
CA HIS A 221 -30.20 -10.74 -7.76
C HIS A 221 -30.05 -10.02 -9.10
N SER A 222 -30.69 -8.86 -9.26
CA SER A 222 -30.55 -8.05 -10.48
C SER A 222 -29.12 -7.53 -10.63
N LEU A 223 -28.51 -6.99 -9.57
CA LEU A 223 -27.13 -6.52 -9.59
C LEU A 223 -26.13 -7.65 -9.82
N LEU A 224 -26.32 -8.80 -9.17
CA LEU A 224 -25.45 -9.98 -9.32
C LEU A 224 -25.39 -10.50 -10.76
N ARG A 225 -26.46 -10.38 -11.55
CA ARG A 225 -26.46 -10.76 -12.98
C ARG A 225 -25.46 -9.97 -13.81
N HIS A 226 -25.11 -8.77 -13.42
CA HIS A 226 -24.09 -7.95 -14.08
C HIS A 226 -22.66 -8.36 -13.71
N ARG A 227 -22.48 -9.33 -12.79
CA ARG A 227 -21.18 -9.78 -12.26
C ARG A 227 -20.27 -8.62 -11.86
N PRO A 228 -20.76 -7.70 -10.99
CA PRO A 228 -19.95 -6.57 -10.56
C PRO A 228 -18.76 -7.03 -9.73
N ALA A 229 -17.68 -6.24 -9.72
CA ALA A 229 -16.53 -6.52 -8.87
C ALA A 229 -16.83 -6.30 -7.38
N LEU A 230 -17.83 -5.49 -7.08
CA LEU A 230 -18.29 -5.17 -5.72
C LEU A 230 -19.74 -4.68 -5.79
N ILE A 231 -20.56 -5.05 -4.81
CA ILE A 231 -21.86 -4.43 -4.54
C ILE A 231 -21.79 -3.65 -3.24
N LEU A 232 -22.18 -2.37 -3.29
CA LEU A 232 -22.39 -1.54 -2.09
C LEU A 232 -23.88 -1.40 -1.83
N VAL A 233 -24.32 -1.73 -0.61
CA VAL A 233 -25.70 -1.49 -0.14
C VAL A 233 -25.66 -0.30 0.79
N ALA A 234 -26.33 0.78 0.40
CA ALA A 234 -26.46 2.01 1.18
C ALA A 234 -27.91 2.11 1.71
N SER A 235 -28.09 1.68 2.96
CA SER A 235 -29.38 1.75 3.62
C SER A 235 -29.47 2.99 4.54
N SER A 236 -30.64 3.64 4.57
CA SER A 236 -30.88 4.77 5.47
C SER A 236 -31.03 4.34 6.92
N THR A 237 -31.34 3.08 7.20
CA THR A 237 -31.49 2.54 8.56
C THR A 237 -30.16 2.14 9.20
N ALA A 238 -29.12 1.96 8.39
CA ALA A 238 -27.83 1.38 8.75
C ALA A 238 -27.93 -0.08 9.24
N PRO A 239 -26.87 -0.89 9.09
CA PRO A 239 -26.87 -2.26 9.55
C PRO A 239 -27.02 -2.35 11.09
N ALA A 240 -27.91 -3.23 11.53
CA ALA A 240 -28.11 -3.55 12.95
C ALA A 240 -27.61 -4.97 13.28
N GLY A 241 -27.38 -5.79 12.26
CA GLY A 241 -26.89 -7.16 12.41
C GLY A 241 -27.32 -8.07 11.28
N PRO A 242 -26.86 -9.34 11.30
CA PRO A 242 -27.20 -10.32 10.26
C PRO A 242 -28.71 -10.60 10.14
N GLU A 243 -29.45 -10.33 11.20
CA GLU A 243 -30.91 -10.58 11.27
C GLU A 243 -31.75 -9.37 10.84
N ASP A 244 -31.15 -8.27 10.44
CA ASP A 244 -31.89 -7.15 9.86
C ASP A 244 -32.34 -7.44 8.42
N VAL A 245 -33.11 -6.54 7.82
CA VAL A 245 -33.67 -6.73 6.48
C VAL A 245 -32.59 -7.01 5.43
N VAL A 246 -31.49 -6.26 5.48
CA VAL A 246 -30.38 -6.42 4.52
C VAL A 246 -29.61 -7.71 4.80
N GLY A 247 -29.32 -8.02 6.08
CA GLY A 247 -28.62 -9.24 6.48
C GLY A 247 -29.38 -10.52 6.05
N ARG A 248 -30.71 -10.58 6.31
CA ARG A 248 -31.53 -11.71 5.86
C ARG A 248 -31.60 -11.79 4.33
N ALA A 249 -31.71 -10.66 3.64
CA ALA A 249 -31.68 -10.64 2.18
C ALA A 249 -30.34 -11.16 1.61
N LEU A 250 -29.20 -10.82 2.23
CA LEU A 250 -27.89 -11.38 1.87
C LEU A 250 -27.86 -12.90 2.01
N ALA A 251 -28.36 -13.44 3.12
CA ALA A 251 -28.44 -14.89 3.32
C ALA A 251 -29.34 -15.55 2.25
N ARG A 252 -30.48 -14.96 1.91
CA ARG A 252 -31.42 -15.48 0.89
C ARG A 252 -30.89 -15.46 -0.53
N VAL A 253 -30.04 -14.53 -0.89
CA VAL A 253 -29.33 -14.56 -2.19
C VAL A 253 -28.13 -15.53 -2.18
N GLY A 254 -27.93 -16.26 -1.08
CA GLY A 254 -26.84 -17.22 -0.89
C GLY A 254 -25.48 -16.55 -0.67
N ALA A 255 -25.45 -15.30 -0.24
CA ALA A 255 -24.21 -14.67 0.20
C ALA A 255 -23.82 -15.16 1.59
N GLN A 256 -22.54 -15.51 1.74
CA GLN A 256 -21.97 -15.91 3.03
C GLN A 256 -21.44 -14.68 3.76
N LEU A 257 -21.91 -14.45 4.99
CA LEU A 257 -21.42 -13.38 5.82
C LEU A 257 -19.97 -13.68 6.23
N GLU A 258 -19.05 -12.81 5.83
CA GLU A 258 -17.66 -12.86 6.28
C GLU A 258 -17.55 -12.26 7.68
N ARG A 259 -18.09 -11.04 7.86
CA ARG A 259 -18.06 -10.35 9.15
C ARG A 259 -19.12 -9.27 9.26
N PHE A 260 -19.70 -9.17 10.44
CA PHE A 260 -20.39 -8.00 10.97
C PHE A 260 -19.57 -7.45 12.14
N LEU A 261 -19.55 -6.14 12.33
CA LEU A 261 -18.72 -5.39 13.28
C LEU A 261 -17.22 -5.41 12.91
N THR A 262 -16.77 -4.31 12.35
CA THR A 262 -15.36 -4.05 12.04
C THR A 262 -14.79 -3.03 13.04
N PRO A 263 -13.59 -3.24 13.61
CA PRO A 263 -13.01 -2.36 14.63
C PRO A 263 -12.43 -1.08 14.02
N VAL A 264 -13.27 -0.32 13.31
CA VAL A 264 -12.92 0.95 12.66
C VAL A 264 -13.97 2.00 13.01
N GLU A 265 -13.54 3.15 13.50
CA GLU A 265 -14.42 4.26 13.81
C GLU A 265 -13.98 5.53 13.06
N PRO A 266 -14.86 6.14 12.25
CA PRO A 266 -16.26 5.75 12.02
C PRO A 266 -16.38 4.54 11.08
N GLY A 267 -17.40 3.68 11.34
CA GLY A 267 -17.74 2.61 10.41
C GLY A 267 -17.91 1.21 11.00
N ASN A 268 -17.92 1.07 12.31
CA ASN A 268 -17.93 -0.22 13.02
C ASN A 268 -19.11 -1.16 12.65
N LEU A 269 -20.29 -0.61 12.26
CA LEU A 269 -21.48 -1.40 11.90
C LEU A 269 -21.47 -1.91 10.43
N MET A 270 -20.35 -1.95 9.74
CA MET A 270 -20.26 -2.51 8.41
C MET A 270 -20.52 -4.03 8.42
N MET A 271 -21.26 -4.54 7.41
CA MET A 271 -21.30 -5.97 7.08
C MET A 271 -20.54 -6.22 5.77
N LEU A 272 -19.68 -7.24 5.74
CA LEU A 272 -19.07 -7.79 4.53
C LEU A 272 -19.58 -9.22 4.32
N ALA A 273 -20.11 -9.49 3.15
CA ALA A 273 -20.51 -10.83 2.71
C ALA A 273 -19.97 -11.11 1.32
N TYR A 274 -19.92 -12.39 0.95
CA TYR A 274 -19.49 -12.83 -0.38
C TYR A 274 -20.54 -13.73 -1.02
N ARG A 275 -20.95 -13.40 -2.24
CA ARG A 275 -21.69 -14.34 -3.10
C ARG A 275 -20.73 -14.88 -4.16
N ASP A 276 -20.28 -16.11 -4.00
CA ASP A 276 -19.14 -16.66 -4.73
C ASP A 276 -17.90 -15.74 -4.56
N ASP A 277 -17.37 -15.16 -5.64
CA ASP A 277 -16.24 -14.21 -5.61
C ASP A 277 -16.69 -12.74 -5.56
N ILE A 278 -17.99 -12.47 -5.52
CA ILE A 278 -18.51 -11.09 -5.52
C ILE A 278 -18.69 -10.62 -4.08
N PRO A 279 -17.90 -9.65 -3.61
CA PRO A 279 -18.11 -9.03 -2.31
C PRO A 279 -19.36 -8.14 -2.31
N ILE A 280 -20.07 -8.15 -1.19
CA ILE A 280 -21.24 -7.30 -0.93
C ILE A 280 -20.99 -6.61 0.41
N VAL A 281 -20.89 -5.30 0.37
CA VAL A 281 -20.68 -4.45 1.57
C VAL A 281 -21.98 -3.73 1.90
N SER A 282 -22.55 -4.02 3.07
CA SER A 282 -23.60 -3.16 3.65
C SER A 282 -22.92 -2.03 4.42
N ALA A 283 -23.07 -0.81 3.89
CA ALA A 283 -22.38 0.36 4.38
C ALA A 283 -22.95 0.83 5.74
N PRO A 284 -22.09 1.27 6.68
CA PRO A 284 -22.53 1.77 7.97
C PRO A 284 -23.21 3.14 7.83
N GLY A 285 -23.95 3.55 8.88
CA GLY A 285 -24.69 4.83 8.87
C GLY A 285 -23.83 6.08 8.66
N CYS A 286 -22.57 6.05 9.08
CA CYS A 286 -21.60 7.13 8.85
C CYS A 286 -21.18 7.28 7.38
N PHE A 287 -21.54 6.32 6.52
CA PHE A 287 -21.32 6.43 5.06
C PHE A 287 -21.97 7.67 4.42
N ARG A 288 -22.94 8.28 5.10
CA ARG A 288 -23.56 9.56 4.70
C ARG A 288 -22.61 10.76 4.74
N SER A 289 -21.48 10.63 5.42
CA SER A 289 -20.47 11.69 5.54
C SER A 289 -19.40 11.55 4.47
N THR A 290 -18.80 12.67 4.05
CA THR A 290 -17.61 12.70 3.20
C THR A 290 -16.32 12.34 3.94
N LYS A 291 -16.38 12.26 5.28
CA LYS A 291 -15.23 11.86 6.10
C LYS A 291 -14.82 10.41 5.79
N PRO A 292 -13.53 10.07 5.90
CA PRO A 292 -13.07 8.70 5.80
C PRO A 292 -13.81 7.79 6.78
N ASN A 293 -14.09 6.56 6.36
CA ASN A 293 -14.68 5.52 7.19
C ASN A 293 -14.22 4.14 6.71
N VAL A 294 -14.70 3.08 7.35
CA VAL A 294 -14.30 1.70 7.05
C VAL A 294 -14.44 1.32 5.57
N VAL A 295 -15.45 1.85 4.87
CA VAL A 295 -15.66 1.53 3.44
C VAL A 295 -14.49 2.00 2.60
N ASP A 296 -13.88 3.15 2.93
CA ASP A 296 -12.70 3.65 2.22
C ASP A 296 -11.47 2.74 2.41
N LEU A 297 -11.38 2.00 3.53
CA LEU A 297 -10.28 1.07 3.79
C LEU A 297 -10.48 -0.28 3.08
N VAL A 298 -11.72 -0.76 2.97
CA VAL A 298 -12.00 -2.09 2.37
C VAL A 298 -12.22 -2.02 0.86
N MET A 299 -12.58 -0.86 0.31
CA MET A 299 -12.80 -0.72 -1.13
C MET A 299 -11.57 -1.06 -1.99
N PRO A 300 -10.36 -0.57 -1.73
CA PRO A 300 -9.21 -0.85 -2.58
C PRO A 300 -8.92 -2.36 -2.74
N PRO A 301 -8.81 -3.17 -1.67
CA PRO A 301 -8.58 -4.60 -1.83
C PRO A 301 -9.76 -5.31 -2.51
N LEU A 302 -11.02 -4.97 -2.21
CA LEU A 302 -12.18 -5.58 -2.85
C LEU A 302 -12.23 -5.27 -4.35
N LEU A 303 -11.91 -4.04 -4.75
CA LEU A 303 -11.82 -3.64 -6.16
C LEU A 303 -10.64 -4.29 -6.90
N ALA A 304 -9.57 -4.63 -6.18
CA ALA A 304 -8.44 -5.41 -6.67
C ALA A 304 -8.74 -6.94 -6.68
N GLN A 305 -9.99 -7.35 -6.45
CA GLN A 305 -10.42 -8.74 -6.37
C GLN A 305 -9.64 -9.54 -5.31
N TYR A 306 -9.33 -8.89 -4.21
CA TYR A 306 -8.75 -9.54 -3.03
C TYR A 306 -9.87 -9.88 -2.05
N ARG A 307 -9.95 -11.14 -1.64
CA ARG A 307 -10.92 -11.59 -0.63
C ARG A 307 -10.36 -11.26 0.76
N ILE A 308 -10.99 -10.31 1.43
CA ILE A 308 -10.61 -9.90 2.79
C ILE A 308 -11.22 -10.92 3.76
N SER A 309 -10.40 -11.47 4.64
CA SER A 309 -10.82 -12.40 5.70
C SER A 309 -11.28 -11.67 6.96
N THR A 310 -12.01 -12.39 7.80
CA THR A 310 -12.38 -11.91 9.15
C THR A 310 -11.16 -11.49 9.97
N TRP A 311 -10.04 -12.22 9.84
CA TRP A 311 -8.78 -11.88 10.53
C TRP A 311 -8.23 -10.52 10.07
N GLU A 312 -8.16 -10.29 8.77
CA GLU A 312 -7.65 -9.04 8.21
C GLU A 312 -8.54 -7.85 8.57
N LEU A 313 -9.87 -8.03 8.59
CA LEU A 313 -10.79 -7.01 9.10
C LEU A 313 -10.54 -6.71 10.58
N ALA A 314 -10.21 -7.72 11.40
CA ALA A 314 -9.86 -7.51 12.80
C ALA A 314 -8.55 -6.74 12.97
N CYS A 315 -7.57 -6.96 12.08
CA CYS A 315 -6.29 -6.24 12.09
C CYS A 315 -6.43 -4.74 11.79
N LEU A 316 -7.53 -4.30 11.17
CA LEU A 316 -7.82 -2.87 10.96
C LEU A 316 -8.04 -2.10 12.27
N GLY A 317 -8.19 -2.78 13.41
CA GLY A 317 -8.37 -2.14 14.71
C GLY A 317 -7.18 -1.28 15.15
N HIS A 318 -5.96 -1.67 14.80
CA HIS A 318 -4.79 -0.83 15.01
C HIS A 318 -4.70 0.24 13.92
N GLY A 319 -4.89 1.50 14.32
CA GLY A 319 -5.05 2.63 13.39
C GLY A 319 -6.49 2.82 12.88
N GLY A 320 -7.45 2.03 13.37
CA GLY A 320 -8.86 2.08 12.97
C GLY A 320 -9.65 3.25 13.54
N LEU A 321 -9.06 4.08 14.39
CA LEU A 321 -9.66 5.36 14.80
C LEU A 321 -9.30 6.42 13.76
N LEU A 322 -10.21 6.65 12.82
CA LEU A 322 -10.00 7.59 11.71
C LEU A 322 -10.35 9.03 12.14
N ALA A 323 -9.54 10.00 11.73
CA ALA A 323 -9.68 11.41 12.09
C ALA A 323 -10.72 12.16 11.21
#